data_e580743748de9fbb2af033158492f49e
#
_entry.id   e580743748de9fbb2af033158492f49e
#
_cell.length_a   1.000
_cell.length_b   1.000
_cell.length_c   1.000
_cell.angle_alpha   90.00
_cell.angle_beta   90.00
_cell.angle_gamma   90.00
#
_symmetry.space_group_name_H-M   'P 1'
#
loop_
_entity.id
_entity.type
_entity.pdbx_description
1 polymer ?
#
loop_
_entity_poly.entity_id
_entity_poly.type
_entity_poly.pdbx_seq_one_letter_code
_entity_poly.pdbx_strand_id
1 'polypeptide(L)'
;MKVAICDDESVQIDTTVTCLEDYMHDRRISVDYECFESYAPLKERLNEFDVFILDYQVPEINGIEFARTLRETYGEEKTVIFLTSFSEIVYESFEVRTHRFLIKPIDKEKFYEALDSYFKTNPLSKRIVIKAFGDTQVVNLNDVYYLESSRKDVYIVKPDEKIIYHKSITEMEEQLSKLGFYRCHRSYLVNMKNVKKFDSKNVYFDNDISVPMGPKKFVEFNKEYLRNAK
;
A
#
# COMPACT_ATOMS: atom_id res chain seq x y z
N MET A 1 -0.87 4.06 5.29
CA MET A 1 0.35 3.31 5.61
C MET A 1 0.86 3.78 6.95
N LYS A 2 1.18 2.84 7.81
CA LYS A 2 1.80 3.12 9.11
C LYS A 2 3.11 2.34 9.20
N VAL A 3 4.18 3.00 9.61
CA VAL A 3 5.53 2.42 9.75
C VAL A 3 5.83 2.20 11.21
N ALA A 4 6.32 1.02 11.56
CA ALA A 4 6.96 0.76 12.85
C ALA A 4 8.48 0.87 12.70
N ILE A 5 9.12 1.63 13.56
CA ILE A 5 10.59 1.73 13.68
C ILE A 5 10.95 1.13 15.02
N CYS A 6 11.80 0.09 15.04
CA CYS A 6 12.22 -0.56 16.26
C CYS A 6 13.74 -0.67 16.33
N ASP A 7 14.33 -0.07 17.37
CA ASP A 7 15.77 0.00 17.64
C ASP A 7 15.92 0.32 19.13
N ASP A 8 16.84 -0.30 19.84
CA ASP A 8 17.05 -0.05 21.28
C ASP A 8 17.91 1.20 21.55
N GLU A 9 18.53 1.74 20.51
CA GLU A 9 19.31 2.98 20.59
C GLU A 9 18.46 4.18 20.12
N SER A 10 18.03 5.06 21.04
CA SER A 10 17.24 6.24 20.73
C SER A 10 17.87 7.15 19.64
N VAL A 11 19.19 7.25 19.63
CA VAL A 11 19.93 8.03 18.60
C VAL A 11 19.73 7.42 17.20
N GLN A 12 19.64 6.10 17.09
CA GLN A 12 19.39 5.43 15.81
C GLN A 12 17.93 5.61 15.39
N ILE A 13 17.00 5.57 16.33
CA ILE A 13 15.59 5.92 16.08
C ILE A 13 15.50 7.32 15.50
N ASP A 14 16.10 8.33 16.17
CA ASP A 14 16.08 9.74 15.72
C ASP A 14 16.68 9.90 14.31
N THR A 15 17.78 9.20 14.04
CA THR A 15 18.42 9.21 12.72
C THR A 15 17.50 8.62 11.64
N THR A 16 16.84 7.50 11.95
CA THR A 16 15.91 6.83 11.03
C THR A 16 14.67 7.68 10.78
N VAL A 17 14.12 8.29 11.84
CA VAL A 17 12.99 9.23 11.75
C VAL A 17 13.36 10.43 10.88
N THR A 18 14.49 11.06 11.12
CA THR A 18 14.96 12.20 10.30
C THR A 18 15.04 11.82 8.82
N CYS A 19 15.61 10.64 8.52
CA CYS A 19 15.72 10.15 7.14
C CYS A 19 14.35 9.85 6.51
N LEU A 20 13.39 9.35 7.30
CA LEU A 20 12.01 9.10 6.86
C LEU A 20 11.25 10.40 6.62
N GLU A 21 11.42 11.40 7.48
CA GLU A 21 10.79 12.73 7.34
C GLU A 21 11.34 13.48 6.12
N ASP A 22 12.66 13.43 5.90
CA ASP A 22 13.30 13.94 4.69
C ASP A 22 12.72 13.26 3.44
N TYR A 23 12.58 11.93 3.47
CA TYR A 23 11.97 11.17 2.38
C TYR A 23 10.52 11.63 2.10
N MET A 24 9.72 11.78 3.15
CA MET A 24 8.33 12.25 3.04
C MET A 24 8.27 13.65 2.41
N HIS A 25 9.15 14.55 2.85
CA HIS A 25 9.24 15.89 2.30
C HIS A 25 9.63 15.87 0.81
N ASP A 26 10.71 15.14 0.45
CA ASP A 26 11.25 15.09 -0.91
C ASP A 26 10.27 14.44 -1.90
N ARG A 27 9.51 13.41 -1.47
CA ARG A 27 8.49 12.72 -2.27
C ARG A 27 7.11 13.35 -2.19
N ARG A 28 6.90 14.39 -1.34
CA ARG A 28 5.61 15.04 -1.07
C ARG A 28 4.52 14.06 -0.68
N ILE A 29 4.86 13.14 0.21
CA ILE A 29 3.96 12.13 0.76
C ILE A 29 3.84 12.31 2.27
N SER A 30 2.79 11.71 2.85
CA SER A 30 2.61 11.62 4.30
C SER A 30 2.51 10.17 4.71
N VAL A 31 3.24 9.81 5.75
CA VAL A 31 3.29 8.46 6.33
C VAL A 31 3.18 8.60 7.84
N ASP A 32 2.29 7.84 8.44
CA ASP A 32 2.25 7.73 9.90
C ASP A 32 3.37 6.78 10.35
N TYR A 33 4.06 7.11 11.43
CA TYR A 33 5.07 6.22 12.00
C TYR A 33 4.99 6.21 13.52
N GLU A 34 5.52 5.15 14.10
CA GLU A 34 5.63 4.98 15.56
C GLU A 34 6.94 4.26 15.88
N CYS A 35 7.59 4.70 16.96
CA CYS A 35 8.91 4.23 17.36
C CYS A 35 8.81 3.34 18.59
N PHE A 36 9.65 2.32 18.65
CA PHE A 36 9.73 1.32 19.70
C PHE A 36 11.19 1.06 20.07
N GLU A 37 11.49 0.99 21.35
CA GLU A 37 12.82 0.63 21.88
C GLU A 37 12.95 -0.88 22.15
N SER A 38 11.85 -1.64 21.97
CA SER A 38 11.84 -3.10 22.12
C SER A 38 10.72 -3.72 21.29
N TYR A 39 10.83 -5.03 21.00
CA TYR A 39 9.84 -5.77 20.25
C TYR A 39 8.58 -6.13 21.03
N ALA A 40 8.62 -6.17 22.36
CA ALA A 40 7.50 -6.60 23.19
C ALA A 40 6.22 -5.78 22.94
N PRO A 41 6.22 -4.43 23.07
CA PRO A 41 5.01 -3.63 22.78
C PRO A 41 4.61 -3.65 21.29
N LEU A 42 5.57 -3.77 20.38
CA LEU A 42 5.29 -3.85 18.94
C LEU A 42 4.58 -5.16 18.58
N LYS A 43 4.96 -6.28 19.20
CA LYS A 43 4.39 -7.61 18.96
C LYS A 43 2.88 -7.70 19.22
N GLU A 44 2.37 -6.90 20.14
CA GLU A 44 0.93 -6.86 20.46
C GLU A 44 0.10 -6.09 19.42
N ARG A 45 0.76 -5.32 18.53
CA ARG A 45 0.12 -4.36 17.64
C ARG A 45 0.50 -4.53 16.16
N LEU A 46 0.95 -5.71 15.76
CA LEU A 46 1.45 -6.02 14.42
C LEU A 46 0.47 -5.67 13.29
N ASN A 47 -0.82 -5.82 13.55
CA ASN A 47 -1.88 -5.52 12.57
C ASN A 47 -1.97 -4.04 12.20
N GLU A 48 -1.49 -3.13 13.05
CA GLU A 48 -1.58 -1.69 12.84
C GLU A 48 -0.59 -1.17 11.78
N PHE A 49 0.50 -1.89 11.54
CA PHE A 49 1.61 -1.44 10.71
C PHE A 49 1.69 -2.18 9.38
N ASP A 50 2.11 -1.47 8.35
CA ASP A 50 2.29 -1.99 6.99
C ASP A 50 3.77 -2.29 6.70
N VAL A 51 4.67 -1.45 7.24
CA VAL A 51 6.13 -1.53 7.08
C VAL A 51 6.80 -1.54 8.43
N PHE A 52 7.79 -2.40 8.60
CA PHE A 52 8.60 -2.55 9.79
C PHE A 52 10.05 -2.27 9.43
N ILE A 53 10.64 -1.22 10.02
CA ILE A 53 12.06 -0.91 9.96
C ILE A 53 12.65 -1.39 11.28
N LEU A 54 13.47 -2.43 11.21
CA LEU A 54 13.88 -3.21 12.37
C LEU A 54 15.40 -3.23 12.50
N ASP A 55 15.92 -2.98 13.71
CA ASP A 55 17.29 -3.44 14.01
C ASP A 55 17.27 -4.95 14.25
N TYR A 56 18.42 -5.58 14.07
CA TYR A 56 18.59 -6.98 14.39
C TYR A 56 18.75 -7.20 15.89
N GLN A 57 19.55 -6.38 16.55
CA GLN A 57 19.90 -6.57 17.95
C GLN A 57 19.09 -5.62 18.83
N VAL A 58 17.95 -6.14 19.28
CA VAL A 58 17.10 -5.48 20.26
C VAL A 58 16.98 -6.44 21.46
N PRO A 59 16.99 -5.96 22.71
CA PRO A 59 16.86 -6.81 23.89
C PRO A 59 15.68 -7.78 23.81
N GLU A 60 15.83 -8.96 24.41
CA GLU A 60 14.85 -10.05 24.55
C GLU A 60 14.75 -10.99 23.35
N ILE A 61 14.51 -10.50 22.13
CA ILE A 61 14.50 -11.31 20.91
C ILE A 61 15.23 -10.58 19.77
N ASN A 62 15.86 -11.33 18.88
CA ASN A 62 16.48 -10.70 17.71
C ASN A 62 15.47 -10.40 16.59
N GLY A 63 15.84 -9.46 15.70
CA GLY A 63 14.97 -9.02 14.62
C GLY A 63 14.53 -10.12 13.65
N ILE A 64 15.34 -11.18 13.45
CA ILE A 64 14.99 -12.31 12.59
C ILE A 64 13.87 -13.14 13.21
N GLU A 65 13.94 -13.43 14.52
CA GLU A 65 12.86 -14.14 15.22
C GLU A 65 11.56 -13.34 15.21
N PHE A 66 11.66 -12.03 15.40
CA PHE A 66 10.49 -11.15 15.28
C PHE A 66 9.90 -11.18 13.85
N ALA A 67 10.75 -11.09 12.82
CA ALA A 67 10.31 -11.18 11.43
C ALA A 67 9.70 -12.55 11.09
N ARG A 68 10.19 -13.66 11.67
CA ARG A 68 9.52 -14.99 11.54
C ARG A 68 8.10 -14.95 12.07
N THR A 69 7.88 -14.36 13.25
CA THR A 69 6.53 -14.20 13.81
C THR A 69 5.61 -13.42 12.86
N LEU A 70 6.12 -12.37 12.21
CA LEU A 70 5.38 -11.63 11.19
C LEU A 70 5.03 -12.52 10.00
N ARG A 71 5.96 -13.35 9.52
CA ARG A 71 5.75 -14.24 8.37
C ARG A 71 4.75 -15.34 8.66
N GLU A 72 4.81 -15.92 9.85
CA GLU A 72 3.86 -16.95 10.28
C GLU A 72 2.42 -16.42 10.39
N THR A 73 2.27 -15.16 10.81
CA THR A 73 0.95 -14.56 11.03
C THR A 73 0.36 -13.91 9.79
N TYR A 74 1.18 -13.20 9.00
CA TYR A 74 0.74 -12.33 7.92
C TYR A 74 1.36 -12.65 6.54
N GLY A 75 2.19 -13.68 6.45
CA GLY A 75 2.88 -14.00 5.19
C GLY A 75 3.73 -12.83 4.69
N GLU A 76 3.53 -12.46 3.43
CA GLU A 76 4.25 -11.34 2.78
C GLU A 76 3.47 -10.02 2.80
N GLU A 77 2.31 -9.96 3.43
CA GLU A 77 1.49 -8.75 3.49
C GLU A 77 2.18 -7.60 4.24
N LYS A 78 3.03 -7.94 5.21
CA LYS A 78 3.82 -6.98 5.98
C LYS A 78 5.22 -6.86 5.38
N THR A 79 5.67 -5.64 5.17
CA THR A 79 7.01 -5.38 4.62
C THR A 79 8.02 -5.20 5.73
N VAL A 80 9.15 -5.91 5.64
CA VAL A 80 10.26 -5.83 6.59
C VAL A 80 11.49 -5.23 5.90
N ILE A 81 12.07 -4.20 6.51
CA ILE A 81 13.35 -3.59 6.14
C ILE A 81 14.24 -3.71 7.37
N PHE A 82 15.36 -4.40 7.26
CA PHE A 82 16.38 -4.37 8.31
C PHE A 82 17.30 -3.17 8.16
N LEU A 83 17.57 -2.50 9.26
CA LEU A 83 18.57 -1.44 9.39
C LEU A 83 19.44 -1.75 10.60
N THR A 84 20.64 -2.30 10.39
CA THR A 84 21.44 -2.88 11.46
C THR A 84 22.95 -2.69 11.22
N SER A 85 23.74 -2.77 12.27
CA SER A 85 25.21 -2.80 12.20
C SER A 85 25.78 -4.17 11.85
N PHE A 86 24.97 -5.23 11.86
CA PHE A 86 25.38 -6.63 11.70
C PHE A 86 25.23 -7.11 10.25
N SER A 87 26.32 -7.03 9.48
CA SER A 87 26.32 -7.46 8.06
C SER A 87 26.24 -8.98 7.87
N GLU A 88 26.68 -9.76 8.85
CA GLU A 88 26.71 -11.21 8.82
C GLU A 88 25.34 -11.88 8.76
N ILE A 89 24.31 -11.21 9.27
CA ILE A 89 22.95 -11.74 9.29
C ILE A 89 22.20 -11.60 7.96
N VAL A 90 22.84 -11.05 6.95
CA VAL A 90 22.20 -10.85 5.63
C VAL A 90 21.65 -12.16 5.06
N TYR A 91 22.33 -13.28 5.26
CA TYR A 91 21.85 -14.59 4.79
C TYR A 91 20.58 -15.04 5.51
N GLU A 92 20.51 -14.86 6.83
CA GLU A 92 19.32 -15.20 7.62
C GLU A 92 18.12 -14.31 7.28
N SER A 93 18.38 -13.06 6.87
CA SER A 93 17.32 -12.14 6.46
C SER A 93 16.56 -12.60 5.21
N PHE A 94 17.18 -13.41 4.33
CA PHE A 94 16.49 -14.02 3.18
C PHE A 94 15.46 -15.07 3.61
N GLU A 95 15.69 -15.80 4.69
CA GLU A 95 14.74 -16.80 5.19
C GLU A 95 13.40 -16.17 5.60
N VAL A 96 13.43 -14.93 6.10
CA VAL A 96 12.25 -14.18 6.48
C VAL A 96 11.73 -13.26 5.38
N ARG A 97 12.19 -13.46 4.14
CA ARG A 97 11.77 -12.69 2.95
C ARG A 97 11.78 -11.20 3.18
N THR A 98 12.94 -10.69 3.62
CA THR A 98 13.16 -9.27 3.86
C THR A 98 13.04 -8.48 2.56
N HIS A 99 12.33 -7.37 2.59
CA HIS A 99 12.21 -6.48 1.44
C HIS A 99 13.54 -5.81 1.10
N ARG A 100 14.23 -5.30 2.12
CA ARG A 100 15.58 -4.72 2.01
C ARG A 100 16.35 -4.93 3.29
N PHE A 101 17.67 -5.01 3.12
CA PHE A 101 18.64 -5.07 4.19
C PHE A 101 19.61 -3.90 4.05
N LEU A 102 19.66 -3.04 5.06
CA LEU A 102 20.47 -1.84 5.09
C LEU A 102 21.45 -1.90 6.27
N ILE A 103 22.68 -1.46 6.04
CA ILE A 103 23.73 -1.43 7.06
C ILE A 103 23.83 -0.03 7.64
N LYS A 104 23.92 0.07 8.97
CA LYS A 104 24.25 1.31 9.68
C LYS A 104 25.75 1.69 9.44
N PRO A 105 26.09 2.98 9.30
CA PRO A 105 25.20 4.13 9.35
C PRO A 105 24.24 4.20 8.14
N ILE A 106 23.08 4.78 8.35
CA ILE A 106 22.04 4.85 7.32
C ILE A 106 22.54 5.60 6.08
N ASP A 107 22.49 4.93 4.94
CA ASP A 107 22.75 5.50 3.63
C ASP A 107 21.42 6.03 3.09
N LYS A 108 21.32 7.36 2.97
CA LYS A 108 20.08 8.03 2.57
C LYS A 108 19.56 7.56 1.20
N GLU A 109 20.45 7.34 0.23
CA GLU A 109 20.07 6.90 -1.12
C GLU A 109 19.48 5.47 -1.08
N LYS A 110 20.16 4.55 -0.40
CA LYS A 110 19.69 3.17 -0.25
C LYS A 110 18.41 3.07 0.56
N PHE A 111 18.25 3.91 1.57
CA PHE A 111 17.02 4.00 2.34
C PHE A 111 15.86 4.50 1.46
N TYR A 112 16.11 5.52 0.64
CA TYR A 112 15.13 6.03 -0.33
C TYR A 112 14.77 4.98 -1.37
N GLU A 113 15.75 4.25 -1.92
CA GLU A 113 15.50 3.14 -2.84
C GLU A 113 14.64 2.04 -2.22
N ALA A 114 14.86 1.71 -0.94
CA ALA A 114 14.07 0.73 -0.22
C ALA A 114 12.60 1.16 -0.11
N LEU A 115 12.35 2.41 0.27
CA LEU A 115 11.00 2.98 0.36
C LEU A 115 10.37 3.17 -1.02
N ASP A 116 11.10 3.68 -2.02
CA ASP A 116 10.61 3.82 -3.40
C ASP A 116 10.19 2.45 -3.98
N SER A 117 10.97 1.39 -3.70
CA SER A 117 10.65 0.02 -4.09
C SER A 117 9.35 -0.47 -3.43
N TYR A 118 9.18 -0.19 -2.14
CA TYR A 118 7.93 -0.49 -1.42
C TYR A 118 6.74 0.26 -2.04
N PHE A 119 6.87 1.56 -2.25
CA PHE A 119 5.78 2.38 -2.81
C PHE A 119 5.46 2.05 -4.26
N LYS A 120 6.39 1.51 -5.00
CA LYS A 120 6.19 1.04 -6.37
C LYS A 120 5.24 -0.17 -6.41
N THR A 121 5.38 -1.07 -5.45
CA THR A 121 4.52 -2.26 -5.31
C THR A 121 3.28 -1.99 -4.44
N ASN A 122 3.37 -1.04 -3.50
CA ASN A 122 2.32 -0.65 -2.55
C ASN A 122 2.10 0.87 -2.57
N PRO A 123 1.68 1.47 -3.67
CA PRO A 123 1.59 2.92 -3.75
C PRO A 123 0.63 3.50 -2.70
N LEU A 124 1.10 4.52 -1.96
CA LEU A 124 0.25 5.35 -1.06
C LEU A 124 -0.94 5.96 -1.80
N SER A 125 -0.78 6.14 -3.10
CA SER A 125 -1.80 6.55 -4.03
C SER A 125 -3.02 5.63 -4.10
N LYS A 126 -2.99 4.45 -3.45
CA LYS A 126 -4.16 3.58 -3.30
C LYS A 126 -5.15 4.05 -2.23
N ARG A 127 -4.91 5.19 -1.57
CA ARG A 127 -5.88 5.82 -0.65
C ARG A 127 -6.30 7.18 -1.20
N ILE A 128 -7.58 7.46 -1.15
CA ILE A 128 -8.12 8.80 -1.41
C ILE A 128 -8.80 9.34 -0.16
N VAL A 129 -8.62 10.63 0.07
CA VAL A 129 -9.31 11.34 1.15
C VAL A 129 -10.55 11.98 0.56
N ILE A 130 -11.70 11.60 1.08
CA ILE A 130 -13.00 12.12 0.68
C ILE A 130 -13.49 13.06 1.78
N LYS A 131 -13.82 14.30 1.41
CA LYS A 131 -14.50 15.23 2.28
C LYS A 131 -15.97 15.27 1.85
N ALA A 132 -16.87 14.76 2.67
CA ALA A 132 -18.30 14.76 2.41
C ALA A 132 -19.06 15.13 3.68
N PHE A 133 -20.00 16.08 3.58
CA PHE A 133 -20.92 16.49 4.65
C PHE A 133 -20.26 16.85 6.00
N GLY A 134 -19.02 17.39 5.97
CA GLY A 134 -18.28 17.78 7.18
C GLY A 134 -17.36 16.71 7.74
N ASP A 135 -17.47 15.47 7.27
CA ASP A 135 -16.59 14.36 7.65
C ASP A 135 -15.44 14.17 6.65
N THR A 136 -14.34 13.67 7.16
CA THR A 136 -13.17 13.26 6.35
C THR A 136 -13.06 11.74 6.39
N GLN A 137 -13.28 11.09 5.25
CA GLN A 137 -13.17 9.64 5.11
C GLN A 137 -11.96 9.26 4.26
N VAL A 138 -11.16 8.31 4.73
CA VAL A 138 -10.04 7.72 3.97
C VAL A 138 -10.50 6.43 3.33
N VAL A 139 -10.49 6.37 2.01
CA VAL A 139 -10.90 5.19 1.24
C VAL A 139 -9.67 4.49 0.67
N ASN A 140 -9.47 3.24 1.03
CA ASN A 140 -8.45 2.39 0.42
C ASN A 140 -8.96 1.92 -0.95
N LEU A 141 -8.27 2.31 -2.01
CA LEU A 141 -8.65 1.97 -3.38
C LEU A 141 -8.52 0.48 -3.70
N ASN A 142 -7.76 -0.29 -2.92
CA ASN A 142 -7.70 -1.75 -3.09
C ASN A 142 -9.06 -2.41 -2.83
N ASP A 143 -9.87 -1.83 -1.95
CA ASP A 143 -11.18 -2.36 -1.56
C ASP A 143 -12.30 -1.92 -2.51
N VAL A 144 -11.98 -0.97 -3.41
CA VAL A 144 -12.95 -0.41 -4.35
C VAL A 144 -13.09 -1.33 -5.56
N TYR A 145 -14.31 -1.74 -5.87
CA TYR A 145 -14.62 -2.50 -7.08
C TYR A 145 -14.70 -1.59 -8.30
N TYR A 146 -15.49 -0.51 -8.18
CA TYR A 146 -15.65 0.45 -9.27
C TYR A 146 -16.17 1.79 -8.76
N LEU A 147 -16.07 2.80 -9.62
CA LEU A 147 -16.77 4.07 -9.46
C LEU A 147 -17.89 4.15 -10.49
N GLU A 148 -19.05 4.64 -10.03
CA GLU A 148 -20.25 4.84 -10.85
C GLU A 148 -20.59 6.31 -10.94
N SER A 149 -20.74 6.84 -12.14
CA SER A 149 -21.17 8.23 -12.36
C SER A 149 -22.63 8.44 -11.97
N SER A 150 -22.92 9.47 -11.17
CA SER A 150 -24.24 9.90 -10.80
C SER A 150 -24.36 11.42 -10.95
N ARG A 151 -24.89 11.89 -12.06
CA ARG A 151 -25.01 13.32 -12.38
C ARG A 151 -23.67 14.05 -12.35
N LYS A 152 -23.40 14.84 -11.28
CA LYS A 152 -22.13 15.57 -11.08
C LYS A 152 -21.18 14.87 -10.11
N ASP A 153 -21.60 13.77 -9.51
CA ASP A 153 -20.87 13.04 -8.49
C ASP A 153 -20.49 11.64 -8.97
N VAL A 154 -19.66 10.96 -8.20
CA VAL A 154 -19.42 9.54 -8.34
C VAL A 154 -19.78 8.81 -7.05
N TYR A 155 -20.28 7.59 -7.20
CA TYR A 155 -20.32 6.61 -6.13
C TYR A 155 -19.05 5.76 -6.20
N ILE A 156 -18.34 5.66 -5.10
CA ILE A 156 -17.24 4.72 -4.89
C ILE A 156 -17.85 3.48 -4.28
N VAL A 157 -17.76 2.35 -4.98
CA VAL A 157 -18.46 1.10 -4.62
C VAL A 157 -17.45 0.07 -4.16
N LYS A 158 -17.61 -0.37 -2.92
CA LYS A 158 -16.94 -1.50 -2.29
C LYS A 158 -17.91 -2.67 -2.13
N PRO A 159 -17.48 -3.87 -1.69
CA PRO A 159 -18.37 -5.02 -1.47
C PRO A 159 -19.62 -4.70 -0.64
N ASP A 160 -19.43 -3.98 0.47
CA ASP A 160 -20.45 -3.75 1.49
C ASP A 160 -20.81 -2.27 1.71
N GLU A 161 -20.22 -1.37 0.90
CA GLU A 161 -20.34 0.08 1.12
C GLU A 161 -20.40 0.85 -0.20
N LYS A 162 -21.18 1.91 -0.22
CA LYS A 162 -21.27 2.86 -1.33
C LYS A 162 -21.12 4.29 -0.80
N ILE A 163 -20.03 4.97 -1.22
CA ILE A 163 -19.65 6.30 -0.72
C ILE A 163 -19.84 7.31 -1.83
N ILE A 164 -20.50 8.43 -1.54
CA ILE A 164 -20.63 9.56 -2.48
C ILE A 164 -19.36 10.42 -2.42
N TYR A 165 -18.85 10.79 -3.59
CA TYR A 165 -17.76 11.73 -3.73
C TYR A 165 -18.10 12.81 -4.76
N HIS A 166 -17.98 14.08 -4.34
CA HIS A 166 -18.35 15.25 -5.16
C HIS A 166 -17.26 15.57 -6.19
N LYS A 167 -17.08 14.63 -7.13
CA LYS A 167 -16.24 14.78 -8.32
C LYS A 167 -16.87 14.08 -9.51
N SER A 168 -16.53 14.54 -10.69
CA SER A 168 -16.93 13.87 -11.92
C SER A 168 -16.13 12.58 -12.15
N ILE A 169 -16.72 11.65 -12.90
CA ILE A 169 -16.03 10.39 -13.25
C ILE A 169 -14.79 10.65 -14.16
N THR A 170 -14.75 11.75 -14.89
CA THR A 170 -13.61 12.15 -15.71
C THR A 170 -12.43 12.60 -14.84
N GLU A 171 -12.68 13.43 -13.82
CA GLU A 171 -11.63 13.79 -12.86
C GLU A 171 -11.10 12.57 -12.12
N MET A 172 -11.97 11.62 -11.79
CA MET A 172 -11.55 10.37 -11.15
C MET A 172 -10.75 9.48 -12.10
N GLU A 173 -11.09 9.43 -13.37
CA GLU A 173 -10.31 8.72 -14.40
C GLU A 173 -8.89 9.28 -14.51
N GLU A 174 -8.73 10.61 -14.55
CA GLU A 174 -7.41 11.27 -14.61
C GLU A 174 -6.55 10.94 -13.38
N GLN A 175 -7.17 10.88 -12.20
CA GLN A 175 -6.48 10.56 -10.95
C GLN A 175 -6.14 9.07 -10.81
N LEU A 176 -7.05 8.18 -11.22
CA LEU A 176 -6.98 6.76 -10.89
C LEU A 176 -6.50 5.86 -12.02
N SER A 177 -6.40 6.34 -13.27
CA SER A 177 -5.95 5.52 -14.40
C SER A 177 -4.55 4.94 -14.19
N LYS A 178 -3.63 5.72 -13.59
CA LYS A 178 -2.26 5.27 -13.26
C LYS A 178 -2.21 4.28 -12.07
N LEU A 179 -3.33 4.09 -11.37
CA LEU A 179 -3.47 3.24 -10.19
C LEU A 179 -4.17 1.91 -10.49
N GLY A 180 -4.33 1.59 -11.78
CA GLY A 180 -4.97 0.35 -12.21
C GLY A 180 -6.49 0.44 -12.38
N PHE A 181 -7.05 1.65 -12.44
CA PHE A 181 -8.44 1.84 -12.80
C PHE A 181 -8.60 2.09 -14.30
N TYR A 182 -9.64 1.52 -14.89
CA TYR A 182 -9.94 1.65 -16.31
C TYR A 182 -11.41 2.00 -16.54
N ARG A 183 -11.66 2.98 -17.40
CA ARG A 183 -13.03 3.38 -17.78
C ARG A 183 -13.61 2.44 -18.82
N CYS A 184 -14.26 1.39 -18.35
CA CYS A 184 -14.87 0.38 -19.19
C CYS A 184 -16.20 0.81 -19.83
N HIS A 185 -16.85 1.86 -19.30
CA HIS A 185 -18.12 2.40 -19.78
C HIS A 185 -18.18 3.91 -19.52
N ARG A 186 -19.06 4.65 -20.24
CA ARG A 186 -19.23 6.11 -20.01
C ARG A 186 -19.54 6.47 -18.55
N SER A 187 -20.15 5.54 -17.81
CA SER A 187 -20.56 5.73 -16.42
C SER A 187 -19.79 4.90 -15.41
N TYR A 188 -18.83 4.05 -15.82
CA TYR A 188 -18.13 3.14 -14.93
C TYR A 188 -16.63 3.17 -15.11
N LEU A 189 -15.91 3.37 -14.01
CA LEU A 189 -14.46 3.29 -13.88
C LEU A 189 -14.14 2.13 -12.94
N VAL A 190 -13.58 1.03 -13.44
CA VAL A 190 -13.38 -0.22 -12.68
C VAL A 190 -11.94 -0.36 -12.19
N ASN A 191 -11.79 -0.91 -10.99
CA ASN A 191 -10.48 -1.32 -10.47
C ASN A 191 -10.13 -2.68 -11.08
N MET A 192 -9.17 -2.71 -11.98
CA MET A 192 -8.78 -3.94 -12.70
C MET A 192 -8.24 -5.04 -11.78
N LYS A 193 -7.70 -4.69 -10.61
CA LYS A 193 -7.22 -5.65 -9.61
C LYS A 193 -8.35 -6.53 -9.06
N ASN A 194 -9.55 -5.97 -8.93
CA ASN A 194 -10.70 -6.65 -8.32
C ASN A 194 -11.61 -7.33 -9.35
N VAL A 195 -11.24 -7.29 -10.65
CA VAL A 195 -11.98 -7.96 -11.71
C VAL A 195 -11.73 -9.46 -11.66
N LYS A 196 -12.80 -10.25 -11.55
CA LYS A 196 -12.75 -11.73 -11.58
C LYS A 196 -12.83 -12.30 -12.99
N LYS A 197 -13.71 -11.75 -13.80
CA LYS A 197 -13.86 -12.10 -15.21
C LYS A 197 -14.48 -10.94 -15.98
N PHE A 198 -14.39 -10.95 -17.28
CA PHE A 198 -15.06 -9.98 -18.15
C PHE A 198 -15.35 -10.60 -19.50
N ASP A 199 -16.35 -10.05 -20.16
CA ASP A 199 -16.72 -10.38 -21.55
C ASP A 199 -17.02 -9.09 -22.34
N SER A 200 -17.52 -9.22 -23.55
CA SER A 200 -17.85 -8.06 -24.40
C SER A 200 -19.03 -7.23 -23.90
N LYS A 201 -19.77 -7.69 -22.89
CA LYS A 201 -20.96 -7.05 -22.35
C LYS A 201 -20.77 -6.52 -20.94
N ASN A 202 -20.03 -7.25 -20.07
CA ASN A 202 -19.91 -6.94 -18.65
C ASN A 202 -18.49 -7.20 -18.11
N VAL A 203 -18.19 -6.48 -17.01
CA VAL A 203 -17.08 -6.74 -16.09
C VAL A 203 -17.67 -7.26 -14.79
N TYR A 204 -17.14 -8.37 -14.25
CA TYR A 204 -17.68 -9.08 -13.09
C TYR A 204 -16.68 -9.03 -11.92
N PHE A 205 -17.23 -8.86 -10.73
CA PHE A 205 -16.54 -8.85 -9.44
C PHE A 205 -17.01 -10.01 -8.57
N ASP A 206 -16.56 -10.07 -7.32
CA ASP A 206 -17.13 -10.99 -6.32
C ASP A 206 -18.58 -10.63 -5.99
N ASN A 207 -19.29 -11.54 -5.28
CA ASN A 207 -20.66 -11.36 -4.81
C ASN A 207 -21.68 -11.06 -5.94
N ASP A 208 -21.48 -11.66 -7.13
CA ASP A 208 -22.34 -11.50 -8.31
C ASP A 208 -22.52 -10.05 -8.79
N ILE A 209 -21.62 -9.16 -8.36
CA ILE A 209 -21.64 -7.76 -8.79
C ILE A 209 -21.06 -7.67 -10.22
N SER A 210 -21.75 -6.92 -11.07
CA SER A 210 -21.24 -6.65 -12.43
C SER A 210 -21.60 -5.24 -12.91
N VAL A 211 -20.77 -4.73 -13.84
CA VAL A 211 -21.02 -3.45 -14.50
C VAL A 211 -20.90 -3.62 -16.03
N PRO A 212 -21.64 -2.82 -16.83
CA PRO A 212 -21.61 -2.97 -18.28
C PRO A 212 -20.27 -2.57 -18.90
N MET A 213 -19.87 -3.30 -19.94
CA MET A 213 -18.80 -2.94 -20.84
C MET A 213 -19.33 -2.01 -21.95
N GLY A 214 -18.66 -0.89 -22.16
CA GLY A 214 -19.04 0.05 -23.20
C GLY A 214 -18.80 -0.50 -24.63
N PRO A 215 -19.58 -0.05 -25.61
CA PRO A 215 -19.35 -0.41 -27.01
C PRO A 215 -17.89 -0.13 -27.42
N LYS A 216 -17.25 -1.10 -28.08
CA LYS A 216 -15.86 -1.04 -28.57
C LYS A 216 -14.75 -0.96 -27.47
N LYS A 217 -15.11 -1.02 -26.17
CA LYS A 217 -14.13 -0.94 -25.09
C LYS A 217 -13.46 -2.29 -24.76
N PHE A 218 -14.05 -3.40 -25.15
CA PHE A 218 -13.57 -4.75 -24.80
C PHE A 218 -12.12 -5.02 -25.22
N VAL A 219 -11.74 -4.67 -26.45
CA VAL A 219 -10.39 -4.95 -26.98
C VAL A 219 -9.33 -4.16 -26.21
N GLU A 220 -9.60 -2.88 -25.97
CA GLU A 220 -8.72 -2.00 -25.23
C GLU A 220 -8.62 -2.41 -23.76
N PHE A 221 -9.75 -2.74 -23.13
CA PHE A 221 -9.82 -3.28 -21.77
C PHE A 221 -8.97 -4.55 -21.61
N ASN A 222 -9.13 -5.50 -22.52
CA ASN A 222 -8.36 -6.75 -22.49
C ASN A 222 -6.84 -6.50 -22.56
N LYS A 223 -6.43 -5.57 -23.42
CA LYS A 223 -5.01 -5.18 -23.54
C LYS A 223 -4.47 -4.56 -22.26
N GLU A 224 -5.22 -3.65 -21.65
CA GLU A 224 -4.82 -3.00 -20.39
C GLU A 224 -4.86 -3.98 -19.21
N TYR A 225 -5.84 -4.88 -19.17
CA TYR A 225 -5.93 -5.92 -18.13
C TYR A 225 -4.69 -6.84 -18.15
N LEU A 226 -4.25 -7.28 -19.32
CA LEU A 226 -3.05 -8.11 -19.47
C LEU A 226 -1.75 -7.38 -19.12
N ARG A 227 -1.70 -6.04 -19.25
CA ARG A 227 -0.55 -5.24 -18.80
C ARG A 227 -0.48 -5.11 -17.28
N ASN A 228 -1.63 -5.06 -16.62
CA ASN A 228 -1.72 -4.92 -15.16
C ASN A 228 -1.68 -6.27 -14.43
N ALA A 229 -1.84 -7.41 -15.13
CA ALA A 229 -1.76 -8.76 -14.59
C ALA A 229 -0.32 -9.33 -14.51
N LYS A 230 0.68 -8.56 -14.94
CA LYS A 230 2.11 -8.88 -14.83
C LYS A 230 2.71 -8.16 -13.63
#